data_4ef409a29a875d207eb791642e0b90f6
#
_entry.id   4ef409a29a875d207eb791642e0b90f6
#
_cell.length_a   1.000
_cell.length_b   1.000
_cell.length_c   1.000
_cell.angle_alpha   90.00
_cell.angle_beta   90.00
_cell.angle_gamma   90.00
#
_symmetry.space_group_name_H-M   'P 1'
#
loop_
_entity.id
_entity.type
_entity.pdbx_description
1 polymer ?
#
loop_
_entity_poly.entity_id
_entity_poly.type
_entity_poly.pdbx_seq_one_letter_code
_entity_poly.pdbx_strand_id
1 'polypeptide(L)'
;MWRELGSFQSIARWHPMVTGAEGEGEEPGATRTLATRDGLRWVERLTERDAAQRFYRYEATSSELPIADFHGEFRIRQGRPHRCTVIWTAQFTVTSGDEKSVSDNVRAFFRAGARAIEKQYAAPPVTVLRRRMRTLTRRR
;
A
#
# COMPACT_ATOMS: atom_id res chain seq x y z
N MET A 1 4.89 -16.04 1.94
CA MET A 1 4.52 -14.74 1.35
C MET A 1 4.00 -13.74 2.39
N TRP A 2 2.99 -14.12 3.16
CA TRP A 2 2.46 -13.20 4.17
C TRP A 2 3.49 -12.78 5.21
N ARG A 3 4.34 -13.69 5.63
CA ARG A 3 5.34 -13.35 6.64
C ARG A 3 6.17 -12.16 6.23
N GLU A 4 6.49 -12.07 4.96
CA GLU A 4 7.31 -10.98 4.45
C GLU A 4 6.49 -9.77 4.04
N LEU A 5 5.46 -9.99 3.25
CA LEU A 5 4.68 -8.89 2.72
C LEU A 5 3.71 -8.29 3.73
N GLY A 6 3.29 -9.08 4.70
CA GLY A 6 2.31 -8.64 5.68
C GLY A 6 2.89 -7.85 6.84
N SER A 7 4.20 -7.70 6.90
CA SER A 7 4.82 -6.88 7.92
C SER A 7 4.68 -5.41 7.53
N PHE A 8 4.03 -4.65 8.38
CA PHE A 8 3.77 -3.24 8.13
C PHE A 8 5.06 -2.45 7.97
N GLN A 9 6.08 -2.82 8.77
CA GLN A 9 7.33 -2.08 8.76
C GLN A 9 8.31 -2.50 7.66
N SER A 10 7.99 -3.54 6.89
CA SER A 10 8.94 -4.12 5.95
C SER A 10 8.74 -3.69 4.51
N ILE A 11 7.91 -2.71 4.26
CA ILE A 11 7.57 -2.32 2.90
C ILE A 11 8.79 -1.90 2.07
N ALA A 12 9.80 -1.30 2.71
CA ALA A 12 10.99 -0.88 1.99
C ALA A 12 11.80 -2.05 1.47
N ARG A 13 11.58 -3.24 2.00
CA ARG A 13 12.32 -4.42 1.55
C ARG A 13 11.85 -4.94 0.21
N TRP A 14 10.60 -4.66 -0.14
CA TRP A 14 10.07 -5.22 -1.38
C TRP A 14 9.52 -4.17 -2.35
N HIS A 15 9.19 -2.98 -1.89
CA HIS A 15 8.63 -1.96 -2.77
C HIS A 15 9.75 -1.12 -3.37
N PRO A 16 9.92 -1.14 -4.69
CA PRO A 16 11.07 -0.51 -5.32
C PRO A 16 11.10 1.01 -5.24
N MET A 17 9.96 1.65 -5.02
CA MET A 17 9.94 3.11 -4.91
C MET A 17 10.18 3.61 -3.50
N VAL A 18 10.13 2.72 -2.51
CA VAL A 18 10.31 3.11 -1.12
C VAL A 18 11.78 2.97 -0.77
N THR A 19 12.42 4.10 -0.48
CA THR A 19 13.85 4.10 -0.15
C THR A 19 14.08 3.98 1.34
N GLY A 20 13.06 4.28 2.15
CA GLY A 20 13.18 4.13 3.59
C GLY A 20 11.81 4.02 4.23
N ALA A 21 11.74 3.26 5.28
CA ALA A 21 10.53 3.13 6.08
C ALA A 21 10.98 3.07 7.54
N GLU A 22 10.56 4.05 8.31
CA GLU A 22 10.96 4.14 9.71
C GLU A 22 9.76 4.05 10.62
N GLY A 23 9.86 3.22 11.62
CA GLY A 23 8.79 3.03 12.57
C GLY A 23 8.95 1.71 13.26
N GLU A 24 8.09 1.46 14.23
CA GLU A 24 8.14 0.23 15.00
C GLU A 24 6.75 -0.30 15.24
N GLY A 25 6.64 -1.61 15.29
CA GLY A 25 5.42 -2.25 15.71
C GLY A 25 4.58 -2.76 14.56
N GLU A 26 3.82 -3.80 14.89
CA GLU A 26 2.95 -4.47 13.95
C GLU A 26 1.51 -4.53 14.49
N GLU A 27 1.20 -3.72 15.48
CA GLU A 27 -0.11 -3.69 16.09
C GLU A 27 -0.82 -2.39 15.73
N PRO A 28 -2.15 -2.35 15.79
CA PRO A 28 -2.87 -1.13 15.52
C PRO A 28 -2.33 0.02 16.35
N GLY A 29 -2.16 1.17 15.72
CA GLY A 29 -1.53 2.33 16.33
C GLY A 29 -0.08 2.52 15.91
N ALA A 30 0.56 1.47 15.40
CA ALA A 30 1.92 1.59 14.92
C ALA A 30 1.96 2.52 13.72
N THR A 31 3.04 3.28 13.60
CA THR A 31 3.20 4.18 12.46
C THR A 31 4.46 3.83 11.70
N ARG A 32 4.48 4.22 10.44
CA ARG A 32 5.69 4.14 9.62
C ARG A 32 5.80 5.41 8.81
N THR A 33 7.02 5.92 8.68
CA THR A 33 7.30 7.08 7.86
C THR A 33 7.97 6.58 6.60
N LEU A 34 7.36 6.84 5.46
CA LEU A 34 7.88 6.37 4.20
C LEU A 34 8.54 7.49 3.44
N ALA A 35 9.63 7.16 2.76
CA ALA A 35 10.31 8.08 1.87
C ALA A 35 10.47 7.39 0.54
N THR A 36 10.31 8.14 -0.56
CA THR A 36 10.45 7.59 -1.88
C THR A 36 11.68 8.14 -2.57
N ARG A 37 12.01 7.49 -3.69
CA ARG A 37 13.19 7.86 -4.45
C ARG A 37 13.13 9.28 -4.98
N ASP A 38 11.92 9.77 -5.30
CA ASP A 38 11.74 11.12 -5.80
C ASP A 38 11.53 12.14 -4.68
N GLY A 39 11.78 11.74 -3.44
CA GLY A 39 11.83 12.69 -2.35
C GLY A 39 10.53 12.93 -1.61
N LEU A 40 9.47 12.22 -1.95
CA LEU A 40 8.21 12.37 -1.25
C LEU A 40 8.25 11.62 0.08
N ARG A 41 7.55 12.15 1.06
CA ARG A 41 7.48 11.54 2.38
C ARG A 41 6.06 11.58 2.88
N TRP A 42 5.67 10.56 3.63
CA TRP A 42 4.38 10.56 4.29
C TRP A 42 4.42 9.60 5.47
N VAL A 43 3.42 9.74 6.34
CA VAL A 43 3.31 8.91 7.54
C VAL A 43 2.01 8.12 7.46
N GLU A 44 2.10 6.83 7.74
CA GLU A 44 0.95 5.96 7.77
C GLU A 44 0.81 5.32 9.14
N ARG A 45 -0.42 5.09 9.55
CA ARG A 45 -0.71 4.45 10.81
C ARG A 45 -1.53 3.19 10.56
N LEU A 46 -1.09 2.11 11.18
CA LEU A 46 -1.78 0.82 11.09
C LEU A 46 -3.07 0.91 11.89
N THR A 47 -4.20 0.59 11.28
CA THR A 47 -5.49 0.64 11.95
C THR A 47 -6.02 -0.74 12.29
N GLU A 48 -5.65 -1.75 11.49
CA GLU A 48 -6.11 -3.11 11.73
C GLU A 48 -5.13 -4.08 11.10
N ARG A 49 -4.92 -5.21 11.74
CA ARG A 49 -4.08 -6.25 11.16
C ARG A 49 -4.59 -7.60 11.62
N ASP A 50 -4.78 -8.51 10.69
CA ASP A 50 -5.29 -9.85 10.98
C ASP A 50 -4.41 -10.85 10.24
N ALA A 51 -3.51 -11.49 10.98
CA ALA A 51 -2.58 -12.43 10.38
C ALA A 51 -3.26 -13.71 9.91
N ALA A 52 -4.34 -14.10 10.57
CA ALA A 52 -5.06 -15.30 10.17
C ALA A 52 -5.78 -15.10 8.84
N GLN A 53 -6.31 -13.91 8.61
CA GLN A 53 -6.96 -13.59 7.36
C GLN A 53 -6.04 -12.88 6.38
N ARG A 54 -4.83 -12.60 6.79
CA ARG A 54 -3.76 -12.05 5.95
C ARG A 54 -4.12 -10.73 5.32
N PHE A 55 -4.42 -9.75 6.17
CA PHE A 55 -4.59 -8.39 5.68
C PHE A 55 -4.16 -7.40 6.74
N TYR A 56 -3.87 -6.18 6.31
CA TYR A 56 -3.75 -5.05 7.22
C TYR A 56 -4.35 -3.82 6.55
N ARG A 57 -4.84 -2.93 7.40
CA ARG A 57 -5.41 -1.66 6.97
C ARG A 57 -4.67 -0.53 7.63
N TYR A 58 -4.60 0.57 6.93
CA TYR A 58 -3.84 1.70 7.41
C TYR A 58 -4.43 3.00 6.87
N GLU A 59 -4.04 4.10 7.49
CA GLU A 59 -4.45 5.42 7.03
C GLU A 59 -3.22 6.30 6.98
N ALA A 60 -3.24 7.30 6.09
CA ALA A 60 -2.16 8.26 6.04
C ALA A 60 -2.50 9.39 7.00
N THR A 61 -1.60 9.67 7.94
CA THR A 61 -1.82 10.74 8.91
C THR A 61 -1.20 12.05 8.44
N SER A 62 -0.24 11.98 7.51
CA SER A 62 0.28 13.16 6.84
C SER A 62 0.85 12.73 5.50
N SER A 63 0.87 13.66 4.56
CA SER A 63 1.36 13.36 3.23
C SER A 63 1.77 14.65 2.55
N GLU A 64 2.82 14.58 1.75
CA GLU A 64 3.25 15.71 0.92
C GLU A 64 2.46 15.78 -0.37
N LEU A 65 1.65 14.77 -0.66
CA LEU A 65 0.74 14.84 -1.78
C LEU A 65 -0.54 15.54 -1.35
N PRO A 66 -1.22 16.23 -2.26
CA PRO A 66 -2.46 16.93 -1.92
C PRO A 66 -3.63 15.97 -1.83
N ILE A 67 -3.61 15.10 -0.83
CA ILE A 67 -4.67 14.13 -0.61
C ILE A 67 -5.09 14.17 0.85
N ALA A 68 -6.30 13.70 1.09
CA ALA A 68 -6.83 13.61 2.45
C ALA A 68 -7.64 12.33 2.56
N ASP A 69 -7.88 11.94 3.79
CA ASP A 69 -8.72 10.77 4.10
C ASP A 69 -8.25 9.52 3.38
N PHE A 70 -6.95 9.30 3.39
CA PHE A 70 -6.37 8.14 2.73
C PHE A 70 -6.49 6.91 3.63
N HIS A 71 -7.11 5.87 3.09
CA HIS A 71 -7.24 4.58 3.76
C HIS A 71 -6.84 3.50 2.79
N GLY A 72 -5.94 2.63 3.22
CA GLY A 72 -5.46 1.55 2.39
C GLY A 72 -5.70 0.20 3.02
N GLU A 73 -5.74 -0.80 2.19
CA GLU A 73 -5.81 -2.19 2.64
C GLU A 73 -4.91 -3.04 1.77
N PHE A 74 -4.10 -3.85 2.42
CA PHE A 74 -3.24 -4.81 1.75
C PHE A 74 -3.69 -6.19 2.19
N ARG A 75 -4.03 -7.05 1.23
CA ARG A 75 -4.60 -8.36 1.54
C ARG A 75 -4.03 -9.42 0.63
N ILE A 76 -3.76 -10.59 1.20
CA ILE A 76 -3.36 -11.75 0.42
C ILE A 76 -4.46 -12.78 0.56
N ARG A 77 -5.06 -13.14 -0.57
CA ARG A 77 -6.14 -14.12 -0.57
C ARG A 77 -5.59 -15.44 -1.09
N GLN A 78 -5.79 -16.48 -0.30
CA GLN A 78 -5.40 -17.81 -0.71
C GLN A 78 -6.45 -18.35 -1.67
N GLY A 79 -6.03 -18.79 -2.83
CA GLY A 79 -6.94 -19.39 -3.78
C GLY A 79 -6.69 -20.88 -3.85
N ARG A 80 -6.48 -21.39 -5.07
CA ARG A 80 -6.16 -22.78 -5.24
C ARG A 80 -4.79 -23.08 -4.65
N PRO A 81 -4.47 -24.34 -4.45
CA PRO A 81 -3.15 -24.71 -3.97
C PRO A 81 -2.06 -24.04 -4.82
N HIS A 82 -1.08 -23.48 -4.15
CA HIS A 82 0.04 -22.81 -4.79
C HIS A 82 -0.33 -21.56 -5.57
N ARG A 83 -1.48 -20.97 -5.26
CA ARG A 83 -1.89 -19.75 -5.95
C ARG A 83 -2.50 -18.78 -4.99
N CYS A 84 -1.97 -17.56 -4.97
CA CYS A 84 -2.45 -16.49 -4.11
C CYS A 84 -2.77 -15.27 -4.95
N THR A 85 -3.65 -14.42 -4.45
CA THR A 85 -3.95 -13.15 -5.07
C THR A 85 -3.65 -12.05 -4.07
N VAL A 86 -2.86 -11.08 -4.49
CA VAL A 86 -2.58 -9.91 -3.69
C VAL A 86 -3.52 -8.80 -4.14
N ILE A 87 -4.25 -8.24 -3.17
CA ILE A 87 -5.21 -7.18 -3.44
C ILE A 87 -4.81 -5.98 -2.60
N TRP A 88 -4.46 -4.91 -3.28
CA TRP A 88 -4.02 -3.69 -2.61
C TRP A 88 -4.92 -2.57 -3.08
N THR A 89 -5.68 -1.99 -2.16
CA THR A 89 -6.68 -0.97 -2.49
C THR A 89 -6.48 0.26 -1.64
N ALA A 90 -6.98 1.38 -2.14
CA ALA A 90 -6.94 2.62 -1.40
C ALA A 90 -8.11 3.50 -1.78
N GLN A 91 -8.52 4.32 -0.85
CA GLN A 91 -9.51 5.37 -1.05
C GLN A 91 -8.92 6.66 -0.52
N PHE A 92 -9.12 7.73 -1.24
CA PHE A 92 -8.61 9.02 -0.79
C PHE A 92 -9.33 10.14 -1.53
N THR A 93 -9.17 11.36 -1.02
CA THR A 93 -9.73 12.56 -1.61
C THR A 93 -8.58 13.42 -2.09
N VAL A 94 -8.66 13.90 -3.33
CA VAL A 94 -7.68 14.84 -3.84
C VAL A 94 -8.12 16.23 -3.40
N THR A 95 -7.25 16.93 -2.70
CA THR A 95 -7.60 18.22 -2.08
C THR A 95 -7.22 19.43 -2.94
N SER A 96 -6.27 19.28 -3.83
CA SER A 96 -5.89 20.39 -4.70
C SER A 96 -5.12 19.83 -5.89
N GLY A 97 -4.96 20.67 -6.90
CA GLY A 97 -4.25 20.29 -8.09
C GLY A 97 -5.10 19.45 -9.02
N ASP A 98 -4.44 18.84 -9.98
CA ASP A 98 -5.13 18.05 -10.99
C ASP A 98 -5.41 16.65 -10.43
N GLU A 99 -6.69 16.36 -10.28
CA GLU A 99 -7.11 15.09 -9.71
C GLU A 99 -6.54 13.89 -10.45
N LYS A 100 -6.52 13.98 -11.78
CA LYS A 100 -6.00 12.88 -12.57
C LYS A 100 -4.50 12.65 -12.31
N SER A 101 -3.73 13.72 -12.27
CA SER A 101 -2.30 13.59 -12.03
C SER A 101 -1.99 13.00 -10.67
N VAL A 102 -2.70 13.47 -9.64
CA VAL A 102 -2.49 12.96 -8.30
C VAL A 102 -2.88 11.49 -8.23
N SER A 103 -4.02 11.14 -8.81
CA SER A 103 -4.46 9.75 -8.81
C SER A 103 -3.50 8.86 -9.58
N ASP A 104 -2.95 9.36 -10.69
CA ASP A 104 -1.99 8.59 -11.47
C ASP A 104 -0.72 8.32 -10.65
N ASN A 105 -0.30 9.30 -9.85
CA ASN A 105 0.89 9.11 -9.01
C ASN A 105 0.65 8.01 -7.96
N VAL A 106 -0.51 8.02 -7.33
CA VAL A 106 -0.83 6.99 -6.35
C VAL A 106 -0.93 5.63 -7.05
N ARG A 107 -1.55 5.61 -8.21
CA ARG A 107 -1.70 4.38 -8.97
C ARG A 107 -0.33 3.82 -9.40
N ALA A 108 0.59 4.70 -9.80
CA ALA A 108 1.92 4.28 -10.19
C ALA A 108 2.66 3.64 -9.03
N PHE A 109 2.48 4.19 -7.83
CA PHE A 109 3.11 3.65 -6.64
C PHE A 109 2.60 2.23 -6.37
N PHE A 110 1.28 2.03 -6.43
CA PHE A 110 0.69 0.72 -6.20
C PHE A 110 1.13 -0.27 -7.29
N ARG A 111 1.18 0.20 -8.54
CA ARG A 111 1.58 -0.66 -9.65
C ARG A 111 3.02 -1.12 -9.53
N ALA A 112 3.90 -0.23 -9.10
CA ALA A 112 5.30 -0.59 -8.92
C ALA A 112 5.46 -1.66 -7.85
N GLY A 113 4.72 -1.52 -6.75
CA GLY A 113 4.74 -2.53 -5.70
C GLY A 113 4.18 -3.86 -6.17
N ALA A 114 3.07 -3.82 -6.91
CA ALA A 114 2.45 -5.04 -7.41
C ALA A 114 3.39 -5.78 -8.36
N ARG A 115 4.07 -5.06 -9.22
CA ARG A 115 5.03 -5.68 -10.14
C ARG A 115 6.20 -6.31 -9.41
N ALA A 116 6.67 -5.66 -8.36
CA ALA A 116 7.77 -6.21 -7.59
C ALA A 116 7.37 -7.51 -6.91
N ILE A 117 6.15 -7.56 -6.36
CA ILE A 117 5.65 -8.78 -5.74
C ILE A 117 5.52 -9.88 -6.77
N GLU A 118 4.96 -9.55 -7.92
CA GLU A 118 4.77 -10.52 -8.98
C GLU A 118 6.10 -11.11 -9.43
N LYS A 119 7.10 -10.25 -9.57
CA LYS A 119 8.42 -10.70 -9.99
C LYS A 119 9.08 -11.59 -8.94
N GLN A 120 8.94 -11.23 -7.68
CA GLN A 120 9.57 -11.97 -6.61
C GLN A 120 8.94 -13.34 -6.39
N TYR A 121 7.65 -13.47 -6.63
CA TYR A 121 6.92 -14.71 -6.38
C TYR A 121 6.38 -15.32 -7.66
N ALA A 122 7.06 -15.12 -8.77
CA ALA A 122 6.54 -15.52 -10.06
C ALA A 122 6.38 -17.02 -10.24
N ALA A 123 7.14 -17.83 -9.53
CA ALA A 123 7.04 -19.27 -9.64
C ALA A 123 7.10 -19.87 -8.26
N PRO A 124 6.06 -20.50 -7.79
CA PRO A 124 4.80 -20.79 -8.44
C PRO A 124 3.95 -19.55 -8.62
N PRO A 125 2.84 -19.69 -9.30
CA PRO A 125 2.06 -18.53 -9.73
C PRO A 125 1.48 -17.73 -8.59
N VAL A 126 1.65 -16.42 -8.71
CA VAL A 126 1.06 -15.46 -7.82
C VAL A 126 0.37 -14.45 -8.71
N THR A 127 -0.92 -14.22 -8.46
CA THR A 127 -1.66 -13.22 -9.21
C THR A 127 -1.74 -11.96 -8.39
N VAL A 128 -1.25 -10.88 -8.94
CA VAL A 128 -1.26 -9.60 -8.28
C VAL A 128 -2.30 -8.69 -8.90
N LEU A 129 -3.30 -8.35 -8.08
CA LEU A 129 -4.31 -7.46 -8.59
C LEU A 129 -4.09 -6.17 -7.95
N ARG A 130 -3.84 -5.24 -8.73
CA ARG A 130 -3.58 -4.10 -8.20
C ARG A 130 -4.67 -3.41 -8.23
N ARG A 131 -5.16 -2.88 -7.95
CA ARG A 131 -6.08 -2.27 -7.95
C ARG A 131 -7.00 -1.98 -7.59
N ARG A 132 -7.57 -1.35 -7.34
CA ARG A 132 -8.62 -0.95 -6.97
C ARG A 132 -8.30 0.27 -6.28
N MET A 133 -8.04 1.33 -6.82
CA MET A 133 -7.91 2.61 -6.26
C MET A 133 -9.12 3.42 -6.52
N ARG A 134 -9.65 4.07 -5.49
CA ARG A 134 -10.76 4.89 -5.63
C ARG A 134 -10.39 6.26 -5.20
N THR A 135 -10.65 7.26 -6.01
CA THR A 135 -10.46 8.64 -5.70
C THR A 135 -11.79 9.26 -5.37
N LEU A 136 -11.90 9.83 -4.19
CA LEU A 136 -13.12 10.48 -3.81
C LEU A 136 -12.95 11.96 -3.96
N THR A 137 -13.69 12.54 -4.86
CA THR A 137 -13.60 13.95 -5.09
C THR A 137 -14.50 14.65 -4.09
N ARG A 138 -13.90 15.63 -3.34
CA ARG A 138 -14.68 16.24 -2.41
C ARG A 138 -15.57 17.16 -3.09
N ARG A 139 -16.78 17.15 -2.80
CA ARG A 139 -17.58 17.93 -3.44
C ARG A 139 -17.98 18.91 -2.61
N ARG A 140 -18.11 19.88 -2.84
CA ARG A 140 -18.49 20.78 -2.04
C ARG A 140 -19.33 21.62 -2.43
#